data_b0359de41547393c93e4a66948c42da6
#
_entry.id   b0359de41547393c93e4a66948c42da6
#
_cell.length_a   1.000
_cell.length_b   1.000
_cell.length_c   1.000
_cell.angle_alpha   90.00
_cell.angle_beta   90.00
_cell.angle_gamma   90.00
#
_symmetry.space_group_name_H-M   'P 1'
#
loop_
_entity.id
_entity.type
_entity.pdbx_description
1 polymer ?
#
loop_
_entity_poly.entity_id
_entity_poly.type
_entity_poly.pdbx_seq_one_letter_code
_entity_poly.pdbx_strand_id
1 'polypeptide(L)'
;MSNKQTKFIWVPAILVVILLGMIFYSAWQRRETKVSTSKNKITVVASLDSYGEMAEAVLGKQGTVTSIINKPNMDPHEYEPTANVAKQYQKADVIVSNGGGFDNWSLNFAKQNKTAKTINLARLYNYKDGTSGGNEHFWYKTDLTTRLTNQLAVKYSQLMPAKKTYFEKNAKNYQKKAEKLVDLQNQVKTRLNGKKLLATEPVFDNTLLALGADMQDQQFARAVEEGDDPTPSDVREWQELIKRGQIAAVIDNPQATGKLAKQGVDYAKAHDVPIVEARETKPAQTSYITWQMKQLNALNEALQE
;
A
#
# COMPACT_ATOMS: atom_id res chain seq x y z
N MET A 1 77.74 -4.13 -34.20
CA MET A 1 76.50 -4.34 -34.98
C MET A 1 75.43 -4.74 -33.94
N SER A 2 74.36 -4.23 -33.74
CA SER A 2 73.53 -3.16 -34.20
C SER A 2 72.32 -3.07 -33.28
N ASN A 3 72.24 -1.98 -32.51
CA ASN A 3 71.17 -1.73 -31.51
C ASN A 3 69.99 -0.95 -32.15
N LYS A 4 69.74 -1.12 -33.47
CA LYS A 4 68.70 -0.38 -34.23
C LYS A 4 67.36 -1.12 -34.44
N GLN A 5 67.31 -2.44 -34.28
CA GLN A 5 66.07 -3.18 -34.57
C GLN A 5 65.08 -3.22 -33.38
N THR A 6 65.52 -3.08 -32.16
CA THR A 6 64.67 -3.11 -30.97
C THR A 6 63.79 -1.85 -30.78
N LYS A 7 64.21 -0.70 -31.34
CA LYS A 7 63.43 0.56 -31.23
C LYS A 7 62.20 0.59 -32.16
N PHE A 8 62.17 -0.19 -33.22
CA PHE A 8 61.09 -0.16 -34.20
C PHE A 8 59.85 -1.01 -33.76
N ILE A 9 60.03 -1.94 -32.83
CA ILE A 9 58.94 -2.81 -32.33
C ILE A 9 58.12 -2.12 -31.26
N TRP A 10 58.67 -1.20 -30.49
CA TRP A 10 58.01 -0.51 -29.38
C TRP A 10 57.03 0.58 -29.83
N VAL A 11 57.24 1.21 -30.97
CA VAL A 11 56.36 2.27 -31.50
C VAL A 11 54.98 1.77 -31.82
N PRO A 12 54.78 0.64 -32.56
CA PRO A 12 53.43 0.11 -32.77
C PRO A 12 52.75 -0.43 -31.53
N ALA A 13 53.53 -0.97 -30.56
CA ALA A 13 52.96 -1.42 -29.29
C ALA A 13 52.42 -0.26 -28.44
N ILE A 14 53.10 0.88 -28.40
CA ILE A 14 52.64 2.10 -27.71
C ILE A 14 51.38 2.66 -28.38
N LEU A 15 51.30 2.67 -29.70
CA LEU A 15 50.11 3.11 -30.46
C LEU A 15 48.90 2.23 -30.18
N VAL A 16 49.07 0.91 -30.08
CA VAL A 16 48.00 -0.02 -29.70
C VAL A 16 47.48 0.23 -28.30
N VAL A 17 48.37 0.47 -27.31
CA VAL A 17 48.01 0.79 -25.92
C VAL A 17 47.23 2.10 -25.83
N ILE A 18 47.64 3.14 -26.60
CA ILE A 18 46.95 4.43 -26.66
C ILE A 18 45.57 4.26 -27.31
N LEU A 19 45.44 3.46 -28.37
CA LEU A 19 44.16 3.18 -29.03
C LEU A 19 43.21 2.41 -28.15
N LEU A 20 43.69 1.40 -27.42
CA LEU A 20 42.93 0.67 -26.42
C LEU A 20 42.50 1.57 -25.28
N GLY A 21 43.41 2.46 -24.79
CA GLY A 21 43.08 3.47 -23.79
C GLY A 21 42.00 4.44 -24.23
N MET A 22 42.04 4.91 -25.48
CA MET A 22 41.00 5.77 -26.05
C MET A 22 39.66 5.04 -26.24
N ILE A 23 39.68 3.77 -26.64
CA ILE A 23 38.47 2.95 -26.73
C ILE A 23 37.86 2.72 -25.33
N PHE A 24 38.69 2.40 -24.36
CA PHE A 24 38.25 2.21 -22.97
C PHE A 24 37.71 3.51 -22.36
N TYR A 25 38.38 4.63 -22.59
CA TYR A 25 37.95 5.95 -22.14
C TYR A 25 36.64 6.38 -22.82
N SER A 26 36.50 6.14 -24.14
CA SER A 26 35.23 6.42 -24.84
C SER A 26 34.09 5.50 -24.42
N ALA A 27 34.39 4.23 -24.09
CA ALA A 27 33.40 3.29 -23.57
C ALA A 27 33.00 3.64 -22.13
N TRP A 28 33.92 4.16 -21.32
CA TRP A 28 33.64 4.66 -19.98
C TRP A 28 32.80 5.95 -20.02
N GLN A 29 33.15 6.93 -20.85
CA GLN A 29 32.31 8.11 -21.07
C GLN A 29 30.90 7.75 -21.59
N ARG A 30 30.73 6.73 -22.43
CA ARG A 30 29.43 6.24 -22.87
C ARG A 30 28.62 5.55 -21.79
N ARG A 31 29.27 5.03 -20.72
CA ARG A 31 28.57 4.50 -19.55
C ARG A 31 27.96 5.59 -18.66
N GLU A 32 28.57 6.77 -18.63
CA GLU A 32 28.04 7.90 -17.84
C GLU A 32 26.93 8.67 -18.56
N THR A 33 26.85 8.60 -19.89
CA THR A 33 25.74 9.17 -20.66
C THR A 33 24.63 8.15 -20.95
N LYS A 34 24.11 7.43 -19.95
CA LYS A 34 22.70 7.12 -19.97
C LYS A 34 21.98 8.44 -19.76
N VAL A 35 21.76 9.15 -20.86
CA VAL A 35 20.80 10.24 -20.94
C VAL A 35 19.49 9.65 -20.45
N SER A 36 19.20 9.82 -19.16
CA SER A 36 17.86 9.68 -18.64
C SER A 36 17.06 10.71 -19.43
N THR A 37 16.32 10.27 -20.44
CA THR A 37 15.36 11.12 -21.12
C THR A 37 14.37 11.55 -20.04
N SER A 38 14.62 12.72 -19.45
CA SER A 38 13.76 13.30 -18.43
C SER A 38 12.38 13.42 -19.05
N LYS A 39 11.42 12.67 -18.53
CA LYS A 39 10.04 12.76 -18.98
C LYS A 39 9.49 14.15 -18.64
N ASN A 40 8.68 14.69 -19.53
CA ASN A 40 8.00 15.96 -19.29
C ASN A 40 6.81 15.81 -18.33
N LYS A 41 6.20 14.64 -18.30
CA LYS A 41 5.06 14.27 -17.44
C LYS A 41 5.14 12.79 -17.07
N ILE A 42 4.76 12.45 -15.84
CA ILE A 42 4.66 11.08 -15.35
C ILE A 42 3.20 10.64 -15.32
N THR A 43 2.89 9.47 -15.86
CA THR A 43 1.57 8.84 -15.76
C THR A 43 1.60 7.76 -14.69
N VAL A 44 0.73 7.87 -13.70
CA VAL A 44 0.63 6.92 -12.58
C VAL A 44 -0.72 6.21 -12.62
N VAL A 45 -0.70 4.91 -12.37
CA VAL A 45 -1.92 4.12 -12.12
C VAL A 45 -1.80 3.50 -10.74
N ALA A 46 -2.83 3.67 -9.91
CA ALA A 46 -2.94 3.05 -8.60
C ALA A 46 -4.17 2.13 -8.57
N SER A 47 -4.06 0.95 -7.97
CA SER A 47 -5.20 0.04 -7.84
C SER A 47 -6.31 0.62 -6.97
N LEU A 48 -5.95 1.29 -5.87
CA LEU A 48 -6.87 1.92 -4.92
C LEU A 48 -6.72 3.45 -4.90
N ASP A 49 -7.80 4.16 -4.63
CA ASP A 49 -7.80 5.61 -4.52
C ASP A 49 -7.06 6.14 -3.28
N SER A 50 -6.96 5.37 -2.21
CA SER A 50 -6.14 5.67 -1.05
C SER A 50 -4.65 5.80 -1.41
N TYR A 51 -4.16 4.93 -2.30
CA TYR A 51 -2.79 5.01 -2.83
C TYR A 51 -2.65 6.09 -3.89
N GLY A 52 -3.69 6.27 -4.72
CA GLY A 52 -3.77 7.31 -5.73
C GLY A 52 -3.67 8.71 -5.13
N GLU A 53 -4.35 8.98 -4.03
CA GLU A 53 -4.27 10.25 -3.30
C GLU A 53 -2.81 10.58 -2.87
N MET A 54 -2.12 9.59 -2.29
CA MET A 54 -0.72 9.75 -1.89
C MET A 54 0.19 9.95 -3.11
N ALA A 55 -0.07 9.19 -4.19
CA ALA A 55 0.65 9.32 -5.45
C ALA A 55 0.47 10.71 -6.06
N GLU A 56 -0.74 11.25 -6.06
CA GLU A 56 -1.06 12.58 -6.55
C GLU A 56 -0.41 13.68 -5.71
N ALA A 57 -0.47 13.54 -4.37
CA ALA A 57 0.14 14.48 -3.44
C ALA A 57 1.66 14.60 -3.64
N VAL A 58 2.36 13.48 -3.88
CA VAL A 58 3.81 13.48 -4.13
C VAL A 58 4.14 13.96 -5.54
N LEU A 59 3.35 13.54 -6.54
CA LEU A 59 3.56 13.88 -7.95
C LEU A 59 3.34 15.38 -8.22
N GLY A 60 2.30 15.95 -7.63
CA GLY A 60 1.88 17.33 -7.85
C GLY A 60 1.65 17.63 -9.34
N LYS A 61 2.23 18.74 -9.83
CA LYS A 61 2.04 19.20 -11.22
C LYS A 61 2.86 18.43 -12.26
N GLN A 62 3.64 17.41 -11.86
CA GLN A 62 4.57 16.73 -12.75
C GLN A 62 3.94 15.57 -13.55
N GLY A 63 2.64 15.35 -13.44
CA GLY A 63 1.97 14.28 -14.17
C GLY A 63 0.50 14.12 -13.84
N THR A 64 -0.02 12.92 -14.08
CA THR A 64 -1.41 12.54 -13.80
C THR A 64 -1.46 11.21 -13.05
N VAL A 65 -2.45 11.07 -12.19
CA VAL A 65 -2.73 9.82 -11.46
C VAL A 65 -4.13 9.33 -11.82
N THR A 66 -4.26 8.05 -12.04
CA THR A 66 -5.54 7.37 -12.20
C THR A 66 -5.68 6.30 -11.14
N SER A 67 -6.70 6.38 -10.32
CA SER A 67 -7.09 5.34 -9.36
C SER A 67 -8.17 4.48 -9.99
N ILE A 68 -8.03 3.16 -9.90
CA ILE A 68 -8.95 2.21 -10.55
C ILE A 68 -10.17 1.96 -9.67
N ILE A 69 -9.95 1.44 -8.46
CA ILE A 69 -11.01 1.28 -7.47
C ILE A 69 -11.14 2.62 -6.74
N ASN A 70 -12.15 3.40 -7.11
CA ASN A 70 -12.33 4.78 -6.65
C ASN A 70 -13.79 5.12 -6.27
N LYS A 71 -14.65 4.11 -6.16
CA LYS A 71 -16.05 4.28 -5.74
C LYS A 71 -16.25 3.66 -4.35
N PRO A 72 -16.94 4.35 -3.43
CA PRO A 72 -17.07 3.92 -2.03
C PRO A 72 -17.81 2.59 -1.81
N ASN A 73 -18.61 2.18 -2.79
CA ASN A 73 -19.43 0.97 -2.69
C ASN A 73 -18.98 -0.12 -3.68
N MET A 74 -17.78 0.02 -4.24
CA MET A 74 -17.20 -1.00 -5.09
C MET A 74 -16.54 -2.04 -4.18
N ASP A 75 -17.01 -3.27 -4.25
CA ASP A 75 -16.33 -4.39 -3.61
C ASP A 75 -15.03 -4.66 -4.38
N PRO A 76 -13.87 -4.55 -3.72
CA PRO A 76 -12.59 -4.77 -4.39
C PRO A 76 -12.34 -6.25 -4.76
N HIS A 77 -12.91 -7.20 -4.02
CA HIS A 77 -12.79 -8.64 -4.27
C HIS A 77 -13.59 -9.08 -5.50
N GLU A 78 -14.73 -8.42 -5.77
CA GLU A 78 -15.57 -8.67 -6.95
C GLU A 78 -15.15 -7.83 -8.18
N TYR A 79 -14.09 -7.03 -8.06
CA TYR A 79 -13.71 -6.12 -9.13
C TYR A 79 -13.08 -6.84 -10.33
N GLU A 80 -13.75 -6.74 -11.48
CA GLU A 80 -13.23 -7.23 -12.77
C GLU A 80 -12.70 -6.07 -13.64
N PRO A 81 -11.39 -6.08 -14.01
CA PRO A 81 -10.82 -5.00 -14.79
C PRO A 81 -11.24 -5.04 -16.26
N THR A 82 -11.58 -3.88 -16.82
CA THR A 82 -11.94 -3.74 -18.24
C THR A 82 -10.71 -3.65 -19.15
N ALA A 83 -10.91 -3.82 -20.47
CA ALA A 83 -9.84 -3.60 -21.47
C ALA A 83 -9.28 -2.16 -21.42
N ASN A 84 -10.07 -1.18 -21.01
CA ASN A 84 -9.61 0.19 -20.83
C ASN A 84 -8.62 0.32 -19.67
N VAL A 85 -8.86 -0.38 -18.57
CA VAL A 85 -7.92 -0.46 -17.43
C VAL A 85 -6.59 -1.07 -17.88
N ALA A 86 -6.61 -2.18 -18.63
CA ALA A 86 -5.40 -2.78 -19.18
C ALA A 86 -4.59 -1.78 -20.03
N LYS A 87 -5.25 -0.97 -20.89
CA LYS A 87 -4.59 0.09 -21.67
C LYS A 87 -3.98 1.19 -20.81
N GLN A 88 -4.60 1.54 -19.68
CA GLN A 88 -4.05 2.51 -18.72
C GLN A 88 -2.76 1.97 -18.09
N TYR A 89 -2.75 0.71 -17.66
CA TYR A 89 -1.56 0.04 -17.12
C TYR A 89 -0.42 -0.03 -18.14
N GLN A 90 -0.71 -0.31 -19.41
CA GLN A 90 0.31 -0.34 -20.47
C GLN A 90 1.00 1.02 -20.69
N LYS A 91 0.29 2.13 -20.46
CA LYS A 91 0.80 3.50 -20.63
C LYS A 91 1.40 4.08 -19.35
N ALA A 92 1.25 3.41 -18.23
CA ALA A 92 1.72 3.90 -16.95
C ALA A 92 3.25 3.91 -16.86
N ASP A 93 3.80 4.95 -16.25
CA ASP A 93 5.22 5.06 -15.89
C ASP A 93 5.49 4.53 -14.49
N VAL A 94 4.49 4.68 -13.62
CA VAL A 94 4.51 4.13 -12.26
C VAL A 94 3.19 3.43 -12.00
N ILE A 95 3.27 2.24 -11.44
CA ILE A 95 2.11 1.44 -11.03
C ILE A 95 2.21 1.19 -9.54
N VAL A 96 1.12 1.45 -8.82
CA VAL A 96 0.98 1.16 -7.39
C VAL A 96 -0.10 0.11 -7.22
N SER A 97 0.28 -1.06 -6.74
CA SER A 97 -0.62 -2.20 -6.48
C SER A 97 -0.61 -2.57 -5.01
N ASN A 98 -1.72 -3.07 -4.50
CA ASN A 98 -1.80 -3.63 -3.16
C ASN A 98 -0.97 -4.91 -3.05
N GLY A 99 -1.26 -5.91 -3.86
CA GLY A 99 -0.71 -7.27 -3.73
C GLY A 99 -1.37 -8.05 -2.60
N GLY A 100 -0.75 -9.14 -2.19
CA GLY A 100 -1.23 -9.97 -1.09
C GLY A 100 -2.50 -10.76 -1.39
N GLY A 101 -2.85 -10.96 -2.66
CA GLY A 101 -4.10 -11.60 -3.06
C GLY A 101 -5.18 -10.62 -3.51
N PHE A 102 -5.21 -9.43 -2.94
CA PHE A 102 -6.27 -8.44 -3.08
C PHE A 102 -6.51 -7.93 -4.51
N ASP A 103 -5.46 -7.54 -5.23
CA ASP A 103 -5.54 -6.98 -6.59
C ASP A 103 -4.64 -7.73 -7.59
N ASN A 104 -4.77 -9.06 -7.66
CA ASN A 104 -3.97 -9.91 -8.56
C ASN A 104 -4.02 -9.48 -10.02
N TRP A 105 -5.15 -8.92 -10.47
CA TRP A 105 -5.31 -8.35 -11.80
C TRP A 105 -4.33 -7.17 -12.04
N SER A 106 -4.14 -6.31 -11.03
CA SER A 106 -3.21 -5.18 -11.06
C SER A 106 -1.76 -5.66 -11.22
N LEU A 107 -1.37 -6.70 -10.46
CA LEU A 107 -0.05 -7.30 -10.57
C LEU A 107 0.19 -7.94 -11.93
N ASN A 108 -0.84 -8.58 -12.52
CA ASN A 108 -0.74 -9.18 -13.85
C ASN A 108 -0.55 -8.13 -14.93
N PHE A 109 -1.25 -6.99 -14.90
CA PHE A 109 -1.03 -5.88 -15.81
C PHE A 109 0.33 -5.22 -15.60
N ALA A 110 0.76 -5.05 -14.35
CA ALA A 110 2.08 -4.53 -14.02
C ALA A 110 3.22 -5.40 -14.59
N LYS A 111 3.07 -6.73 -14.56
CA LYS A 111 4.04 -7.67 -15.15
C LYS A 111 4.17 -7.51 -16.67
N GLN A 112 3.08 -7.11 -17.37
CA GLN A 112 3.07 -6.91 -18.81
C GLN A 112 3.76 -5.60 -19.23
N ASN A 113 3.71 -4.55 -18.39
CA ASN A 113 4.41 -3.30 -18.63
C ASN A 113 5.85 -3.37 -18.11
N LYS A 114 6.80 -3.75 -19.00
CA LYS A 114 8.23 -3.92 -18.67
C LYS A 114 8.97 -2.63 -18.38
N THR A 115 8.40 -1.47 -18.71
CA THR A 115 9.03 -0.15 -18.56
C THR A 115 8.58 0.58 -17.30
N ALA A 116 7.41 0.26 -16.78
CA ALA A 116 6.88 0.90 -15.58
C ALA A 116 7.72 0.62 -14.32
N LYS A 117 7.85 1.63 -13.48
CA LYS A 117 8.32 1.45 -12.10
C LYS A 117 7.15 0.96 -11.24
N THR A 118 7.32 -0.14 -10.53
CA THR A 118 6.25 -0.70 -9.72
C THR A 118 6.49 -0.48 -8.23
N ILE A 119 5.41 -0.23 -7.50
CA ILE A 119 5.32 -0.28 -6.04
C ILE A 119 4.25 -1.31 -5.73
N ASN A 120 4.63 -2.39 -5.05
CA ASN A 120 3.72 -3.42 -4.56
C ASN A 120 3.74 -3.35 -3.03
N LEU A 121 2.60 -3.07 -2.40
CA LEU A 121 2.51 -2.85 -0.96
C LEU A 121 2.83 -4.14 -0.19
N ALA A 122 2.35 -5.29 -0.67
CA ALA A 122 2.69 -6.58 -0.06
C ALA A 122 4.22 -6.77 0.03
N ARG A 123 4.96 -6.44 -1.04
CA ARG A 123 6.44 -6.48 -1.01
C ARG A 123 7.04 -5.42 -0.10
N LEU A 124 6.45 -4.23 -0.06
CA LEU A 124 6.92 -3.13 0.80
C LEU A 124 6.83 -3.51 2.28
N TYR A 125 5.86 -4.36 2.63
CA TYR A 125 5.65 -4.86 3.99
C TYR A 125 6.19 -6.28 4.22
N ASN A 126 6.95 -6.84 3.26
CA ASN A 126 7.47 -8.21 3.33
C ASN A 126 6.38 -9.26 3.59
N TYR A 127 5.18 -9.00 3.08
CA TYR A 127 4.04 -9.91 3.20
C TYR A 127 4.32 -11.20 2.43
N LYS A 128 4.00 -12.32 3.05
CA LYS A 128 4.11 -13.65 2.44
C LYS A 128 2.71 -14.21 2.26
N ASP A 129 2.32 -14.43 1.02
CA ASP A 129 1.05 -15.07 0.71
C ASP A 129 0.94 -16.45 1.38
N GLY A 130 -0.26 -16.77 1.90
CA GLY A 130 -0.55 -18.07 2.51
C GLY A 130 0.03 -18.26 3.93
N THR A 131 0.63 -17.25 4.55
CA THR A 131 0.98 -17.32 5.98
C THR A 131 -0.29 -17.15 6.82
N SER A 132 -0.53 -18.09 7.73
CA SER A 132 -1.59 -17.97 8.73
C SER A 132 -1.42 -16.63 9.47
N GLY A 133 -2.42 -15.75 9.40
CA GLY A 133 -2.38 -14.41 9.99
C GLY A 133 -1.94 -13.30 9.04
N GLY A 134 -1.72 -13.57 7.75
CA GLY A 134 -1.51 -12.51 6.75
C GLY A 134 -2.79 -11.69 6.55
N ASN A 135 -2.66 -10.36 6.44
CA ASN A 135 -3.77 -9.43 6.19
C ASN A 135 -3.35 -8.43 5.12
N GLU A 136 -4.05 -8.46 3.99
CA GLU A 136 -3.76 -7.65 2.80
C GLU A 136 -4.27 -6.21 2.88
N HIS A 137 -4.97 -5.83 3.92
CA HIS A 137 -5.50 -4.47 4.09
C HIS A 137 -4.38 -3.47 4.44
N PHE A 138 -3.39 -3.31 3.51
CA PHE A 138 -2.19 -2.47 3.75
C PHE A 138 -2.51 -0.99 3.89
N TRP A 139 -3.66 -0.53 3.42
CA TRP A 139 -4.11 0.86 3.65
C TRP A 139 -4.41 1.15 5.12
N TYR A 140 -4.45 0.12 5.97
CA TYR A 140 -4.57 0.22 7.42
C TYR A 140 -3.24 0.06 8.18
N LYS A 141 -2.10 -0.03 7.49
CA LYS A 141 -0.80 0.01 8.16
C LYS A 141 -0.51 1.40 8.71
N THR A 142 -0.18 1.49 9.98
CA THR A 142 0.00 2.76 10.72
C THR A 142 1.11 3.64 10.14
N ASP A 143 2.09 3.07 9.45
CA ASP A 143 3.22 3.76 8.83
C ASP A 143 3.09 3.92 7.30
N LEU A 144 1.92 3.59 6.72
CA LEU A 144 1.71 3.62 5.28
C LEU A 144 2.04 4.97 4.64
N THR A 145 1.58 6.07 5.25
CA THR A 145 1.79 7.41 4.72
C THR A 145 3.26 7.71 4.51
N THR A 146 4.10 7.33 5.47
CA THR A 146 5.55 7.52 5.40
C THR A 146 6.19 6.59 4.38
N ARG A 147 5.89 5.30 4.42
CA ARG A 147 6.51 4.31 3.53
C ARG A 147 6.14 4.55 2.06
N LEU A 148 4.86 4.72 1.77
CA LEU A 148 4.40 4.86 0.38
C LEU A 148 4.86 6.17 -0.23
N THR A 149 4.73 7.30 0.47
CA THR A 149 5.15 8.61 -0.07
C THR A 149 6.66 8.68 -0.31
N ASN A 150 7.48 8.06 0.54
CA ASN A 150 8.92 7.95 0.32
C ASN A 150 9.23 7.10 -0.92
N GLN A 151 8.57 5.96 -1.11
CA GLN A 151 8.75 5.12 -2.31
C GLN A 151 8.32 5.84 -3.58
N LEU A 152 7.21 6.57 -3.55
CA LEU A 152 6.74 7.39 -4.67
C LEU A 152 7.78 8.46 -5.03
N ALA A 153 8.30 9.20 -4.05
CA ALA A 153 9.35 10.21 -4.29
C ALA A 153 10.59 9.59 -4.95
N VAL A 154 11.01 8.40 -4.51
CA VAL A 154 12.14 7.65 -5.12
C VAL A 154 11.83 7.29 -6.57
N LYS A 155 10.65 6.68 -6.85
CA LYS A 155 10.28 6.27 -8.22
C LYS A 155 10.15 7.45 -9.16
N TYR A 156 9.54 8.55 -8.72
CA TYR A 156 9.41 9.77 -9.51
C TYR A 156 10.77 10.44 -9.77
N SER A 157 11.67 10.44 -8.78
CA SER A 157 13.03 10.96 -8.94
C SER A 157 13.86 10.16 -9.95
N GLN A 158 13.63 8.85 -10.06
CA GLN A 158 14.25 8.03 -11.09
C GLN A 158 13.80 8.40 -12.52
N LEU A 159 12.57 8.86 -12.66
CA LEU A 159 11.99 9.28 -13.96
C LEU A 159 12.28 10.75 -14.29
N MET A 160 12.37 11.60 -13.27
CA MET A 160 12.65 13.04 -13.38
C MET A 160 13.73 13.47 -12.37
N PRO A 161 15.01 13.16 -12.59
CA PRO A 161 16.09 13.45 -11.63
C PRO A 161 16.19 14.92 -11.25
N ALA A 162 15.95 15.83 -12.19
CA ALA A 162 15.95 17.28 -11.94
C ALA A 162 14.83 17.76 -10.99
N LYS A 163 13.83 16.91 -10.70
CA LYS A 163 12.71 17.20 -9.80
C LYS A 163 12.79 16.45 -8.47
N LYS A 164 13.91 15.81 -8.15
CA LYS A 164 14.09 15.01 -6.92
C LYS A 164 13.65 15.78 -5.67
N THR A 165 14.23 16.95 -5.44
CA THR A 165 13.91 17.79 -4.25
C THR A 165 12.43 18.20 -4.19
N TYR A 166 11.78 18.39 -5.34
CA TYR A 166 10.35 18.68 -5.41
C TYR A 166 9.51 17.50 -4.90
N PHE A 167 9.80 16.28 -5.34
CA PHE A 167 9.07 15.09 -4.90
C PHE A 167 9.32 14.78 -3.42
N GLU A 168 10.57 14.89 -2.95
CA GLU A 168 10.92 14.69 -1.55
C GLU A 168 10.22 15.71 -0.64
N LYS A 169 10.14 16.99 -1.06
CA LYS A 169 9.40 18.02 -0.34
C LYS A 169 7.91 17.71 -0.28
N ASN A 170 7.32 17.27 -1.38
CA ASN A 170 5.90 16.92 -1.43
C ASN A 170 5.59 15.71 -0.53
N ALA A 171 6.44 14.68 -0.52
CA ALA A 171 6.31 13.54 0.39
C ALA A 171 6.32 13.99 1.85
N LYS A 172 7.30 14.82 2.26
CA LYS A 172 7.37 15.38 3.61
C LYS A 172 6.15 16.23 3.95
N ASN A 173 5.64 17.01 3.01
CA ASN A 173 4.44 17.82 3.22
C ASN A 173 3.19 16.95 3.49
N TYR A 174 3.05 15.81 2.78
CA TYR A 174 1.96 14.88 3.04
C TYR A 174 2.13 14.18 4.38
N GLN A 175 3.34 13.73 4.72
CA GLN A 175 3.66 13.14 6.03
C GLN A 175 3.34 14.11 7.18
N LYS A 176 3.69 15.38 7.03
CA LYS A 176 3.35 16.41 8.03
C LYS A 176 1.83 16.58 8.22
N LYS A 177 1.04 16.47 7.14
CA LYS A 177 -0.43 16.47 7.28
C LYS A 177 -0.93 15.26 8.06
N ALA A 178 -0.23 14.13 7.97
CA ALA A 178 -0.57 12.89 8.66
C ALA A 178 -0.11 12.84 10.13
N GLU A 179 0.64 13.83 10.64
CA GLU A 179 1.09 13.87 12.05
C GLU A 179 -0.08 13.75 13.02
N LYS A 180 -1.20 14.45 12.75
CA LYS A 180 -2.41 14.36 13.58
C LYS A 180 -3.02 12.95 13.63
N LEU A 181 -2.89 12.18 12.54
CA LEU A 181 -3.31 10.78 12.52
C LEU A 181 -2.40 9.94 13.42
N VAL A 182 -1.09 10.18 13.37
CA VAL A 182 -0.10 9.49 14.22
C VAL A 182 -0.34 9.81 15.70
N ASP A 183 -0.61 11.09 16.02
CA ASP A 183 -0.93 11.52 17.39
C ASP A 183 -2.19 10.81 17.91
N LEU A 184 -3.23 10.72 17.07
CA LEU A 184 -4.47 10.00 17.42
C LEU A 184 -4.21 8.50 17.59
N GLN A 185 -3.41 7.87 16.74
CA GLN A 185 -2.99 6.48 16.89
C GLN A 185 -2.32 6.23 18.25
N ASN A 186 -1.42 7.13 18.66
CA ASN A 186 -0.75 7.03 19.96
C ASN A 186 -1.73 7.18 21.15
N GLN A 187 -2.73 8.05 21.03
CA GLN A 187 -3.79 8.19 22.07
C GLN A 187 -4.64 6.92 22.15
N VAL A 188 -5.11 6.42 21.01
CA VAL A 188 -5.92 5.19 20.94
C VAL A 188 -5.13 3.99 21.48
N LYS A 189 -3.85 3.88 21.16
CA LYS A 189 -2.98 2.81 21.64
C LYS A 189 -3.01 2.68 23.17
N THR A 190 -2.99 3.78 23.89
CA THR A 190 -2.99 3.76 25.38
C THR A 190 -4.27 3.14 25.94
N ARG A 191 -5.42 3.34 25.26
CA ARG A 191 -6.73 2.82 25.71
C ARG A 191 -7.00 1.43 25.20
N LEU A 192 -6.51 1.12 23.99
CA LEU A 192 -6.78 -0.13 23.28
C LEU A 192 -5.92 -1.31 23.76
N ASN A 193 -4.75 -1.03 24.36
CA ASN A 193 -3.78 -2.05 24.72
C ASN A 193 -4.38 -3.16 25.60
N GLY A 194 -4.38 -4.40 25.08
CA GLY A 194 -4.94 -5.58 25.73
C GLY A 194 -6.49 -5.66 25.74
N LYS A 195 -7.19 -4.70 25.12
CA LYS A 195 -8.64 -4.79 24.96
C LYS A 195 -8.99 -5.84 23.93
N LYS A 196 -9.99 -6.67 24.26
CA LYS A 196 -10.51 -7.69 23.36
C LYS A 196 -11.54 -7.10 22.41
N LEU A 197 -11.36 -7.34 21.12
CA LEU A 197 -12.25 -6.91 20.07
C LEU A 197 -12.69 -8.09 19.21
N LEU A 198 -13.87 -7.96 18.62
CA LEU A 198 -14.35 -8.82 17.54
C LEU A 198 -14.45 -8.01 16.25
N ALA A 199 -14.42 -8.69 15.11
CA ALA A 199 -14.60 -8.06 13.81
C ALA A 199 -15.47 -8.92 12.90
N THR A 200 -16.33 -8.30 12.09
CA THR A 200 -17.07 -9.02 11.03
C THR A 200 -16.14 -9.49 9.92
N GLU A 201 -15.10 -8.69 9.64
CA GLU A 201 -14.01 -9.01 8.72
C GLU A 201 -12.70 -8.40 9.23
N PRO A 202 -11.52 -8.93 8.88
CA PRO A 202 -10.24 -8.48 9.44
C PRO A 202 -9.73 -7.16 8.81
N VAL A 203 -10.63 -6.34 8.27
CA VAL A 203 -10.32 -5.13 7.49
C VAL A 203 -9.43 -4.16 8.26
N PHE A 204 -9.72 -3.92 9.55
CA PHE A 204 -9.01 -2.94 10.38
C PHE A 204 -7.86 -3.52 11.21
N ASP A 205 -7.66 -4.84 11.19
CA ASP A 205 -6.73 -5.57 12.06
C ASP A 205 -5.30 -5.07 11.99
N ASN A 206 -4.82 -4.65 10.80
CA ASN A 206 -3.48 -4.09 10.67
C ASN A 206 -3.24 -2.87 11.56
N THR A 207 -4.24 -2.02 11.77
CA THR A 207 -4.18 -0.91 12.73
C THR A 207 -4.35 -1.40 14.16
N LEU A 208 -5.38 -2.20 14.42
CA LEU A 208 -5.75 -2.63 15.76
C LEU A 208 -4.62 -3.42 16.44
N LEU A 209 -4.05 -4.40 15.76
CA LEU A 209 -2.92 -5.19 16.24
C LEU A 209 -1.67 -4.33 16.49
N ALA A 210 -1.37 -3.38 15.59
CA ALA A 210 -0.26 -2.44 15.78
C ALA A 210 -0.45 -1.52 16.99
N LEU A 211 -1.70 -1.24 17.37
CA LEU A 211 -2.05 -0.45 18.55
C LEU A 211 -2.25 -1.29 19.81
N GLY A 212 -2.09 -2.62 19.73
CA GLY A 212 -2.07 -3.51 20.89
C GLY A 212 -3.43 -4.13 21.26
N ALA A 213 -4.41 -4.14 20.35
CA ALA A 213 -5.65 -4.87 20.53
C ALA A 213 -5.42 -6.38 20.59
N ASP A 214 -6.27 -7.09 21.31
CA ASP A 214 -6.40 -8.54 21.35
C ASP A 214 -7.61 -8.96 20.50
N MET A 215 -7.37 -9.31 19.23
CA MET A 215 -8.42 -9.69 18.27
C MET A 215 -8.88 -11.12 18.56
N GLN A 216 -10.17 -11.27 18.87
CA GLN A 216 -10.80 -12.56 19.19
C GLN A 216 -11.51 -13.13 17.95
N ASP A 217 -11.72 -14.46 17.95
CA ASP A 217 -12.49 -15.19 16.92
C ASP A 217 -12.15 -14.79 15.46
N GLN A 218 -10.86 -14.81 15.14
CA GLN A 218 -10.38 -14.48 13.80
C GLN A 218 -10.88 -15.45 12.72
N GLN A 219 -11.35 -16.64 13.09
CA GLN A 219 -11.92 -17.61 12.16
C GLN A 219 -13.27 -17.11 11.61
N PHE A 220 -14.11 -16.53 12.47
CA PHE A 220 -15.36 -15.90 12.04
C PHE A 220 -15.10 -14.81 11.00
N ALA A 221 -14.20 -13.88 11.33
CA ALA A 221 -13.89 -12.74 10.47
C ALA A 221 -13.34 -13.16 9.10
N ARG A 222 -12.47 -14.19 9.07
CA ARG A 222 -11.91 -14.71 7.82
C ARG A 222 -12.93 -15.43 6.96
N ALA A 223 -13.80 -16.24 7.57
CA ALA A 223 -14.85 -16.91 6.80
C ALA A 223 -15.73 -15.88 6.06
N VAL A 224 -16.11 -14.79 6.76
CA VAL A 224 -16.90 -13.71 6.14
C VAL A 224 -16.13 -13.01 5.02
N GLU A 225 -14.84 -12.70 5.21
CA GLU A 225 -13.97 -12.09 4.18
C GLU A 225 -13.83 -12.96 2.92
N GLU A 226 -13.76 -14.29 3.10
CA GLU A 226 -13.65 -15.26 2.01
C GLU A 226 -15.01 -15.52 1.33
N GLY A 227 -16.10 -14.90 1.79
CA GLY A 227 -17.46 -15.08 1.30
C GLY A 227 -18.10 -16.40 1.79
N ASP A 228 -17.48 -17.06 2.75
CA ASP A 228 -17.98 -18.28 3.37
C ASP A 228 -18.82 -17.98 4.63
N ASP A 229 -19.69 -18.92 5.00
CA ASP A 229 -20.39 -18.85 6.27
C ASP A 229 -19.48 -19.31 7.41
N PRO A 230 -19.32 -18.51 8.50
CA PRO A 230 -18.65 -18.97 9.73
C PRO A 230 -19.27 -20.24 10.27
N THR A 231 -18.44 -21.10 10.85
CA THR A 231 -18.95 -22.36 11.41
C THR A 231 -19.88 -22.12 12.61
N PRO A 232 -20.78 -23.08 12.92
CA PRO A 232 -21.62 -22.95 14.13
C PRO A 232 -20.83 -22.86 15.43
N SER A 233 -19.56 -23.31 15.46
CA SER A 233 -18.68 -23.11 16.61
C SER A 233 -18.20 -21.67 16.72
N ASP A 234 -17.80 -21.06 15.60
CA ASP A 234 -17.32 -19.66 15.57
C ASP A 234 -18.47 -18.71 15.96
N VAL A 235 -19.67 -18.94 15.43
CA VAL A 235 -20.86 -18.15 15.82
C VAL A 235 -21.15 -18.26 17.31
N ARG A 236 -21.04 -19.48 17.91
CA ARG A 236 -21.24 -19.65 19.35
C ARG A 236 -20.14 -18.98 20.17
N GLU A 237 -18.88 -19.10 19.77
CA GLU A 237 -17.76 -18.47 20.45
C GLU A 237 -17.92 -16.94 20.45
N TRP A 238 -18.26 -16.38 19.29
CA TRP A 238 -18.52 -14.95 19.11
C TRP A 238 -19.61 -14.44 20.08
N GLN A 239 -20.75 -15.17 20.17
CA GLN A 239 -21.85 -14.84 21.08
C GLN A 239 -21.47 -15.00 22.56
N GLU A 240 -20.74 -16.05 22.92
CA GLU A 240 -20.31 -16.28 24.31
C GLU A 240 -19.31 -15.22 24.80
N LEU A 241 -18.39 -14.77 23.95
CA LEU A 241 -17.46 -13.69 24.27
C LEU A 241 -18.20 -12.38 24.59
N ILE A 242 -19.21 -12.04 23.79
CA ILE A 242 -20.09 -10.89 24.03
C ILE A 242 -20.88 -11.05 25.33
N LYS A 243 -21.57 -12.18 25.49
CA LYS A 243 -22.39 -12.47 26.66
C LYS A 243 -21.61 -12.40 27.98
N ARG A 244 -20.34 -12.76 27.98
CA ARG A 244 -19.45 -12.67 29.14
C ARG A 244 -18.94 -11.26 29.43
N GLY A 245 -19.32 -10.27 28.64
CA GLY A 245 -18.85 -8.88 28.77
C GLY A 245 -17.34 -8.72 28.56
N GLN A 246 -16.73 -9.59 27.73
CA GLN A 246 -15.29 -9.57 27.52
C GLN A 246 -14.87 -8.68 26.32
N ILE A 247 -15.82 -8.24 25.51
CA ILE A 247 -15.57 -7.52 24.26
C ILE A 247 -15.78 -6.03 24.47
N ALA A 248 -14.75 -5.23 24.16
CA ALA A 248 -14.80 -3.79 24.31
C ALA A 248 -15.49 -3.10 23.12
N ALA A 249 -15.40 -3.65 21.91
CA ALA A 249 -16.11 -3.18 20.72
C ALA A 249 -16.12 -4.26 19.64
N VAL A 250 -17.08 -4.16 18.72
CA VAL A 250 -17.13 -4.94 17.48
C VAL A 250 -16.78 -4.01 16.31
N ILE A 251 -15.85 -4.44 15.48
CA ILE A 251 -15.49 -3.77 14.24
C ILE A 251 -16.36 -4.33 13.12
N ASP A 252 -17.16 -3.48 12.52
CA ASP A 252 -18.09 -3.84 11.45
C ASP A 252 -17.61 -3.31 10.09
N ASN A 253 -17.44 -4.21 9.11
CA ASN A 253 -17.34 -3.79 7.73
C ASN A 253 -18.76 -3.71 7.11
N PRO A 254 -19.32 -2.49 6.91
CA PRO A 254 -20.66 -2.35 6.34
C PRO A 254 -20.75 -2.75 4.85
N GLN A 255 -19.63 -3.12 4.21
CA GLN A 255 -19.58 -3.67 2.87
C GLN A 255 -19.72 -5.20 2.87
N ALA A 256 -19.53 -5.85 4.03
CA ALA A 256 -19.80 -7.28 4.18
C ALA A 256 -21.26 -7.61 3.93
N THR A 257 -21.54 -8.52 3.00
CA THR A 257 -22.90 -8.89 2.61
C THR A 257 -23.45 -10.11 3.32
N GLY A 258 -22.63 -10.78 4.12
CA GLY A 258 -22.95 -12.03 4.81
C GLY A 258 -24.07 -11.89 5.85
N LYS A 259 -25.07 -12.80 5.82
CA LYS A 259 -26.17 -12.82 6.80
C LYS A 259 -25.67 -13.01 8.23
N LEU A 260 -24.65 -13.87 8.45
CA LEU A 260 -24.11 -14.16 9.76
C LEU A 260 -23.30 -12.99 10.32
N ALA A 261 -22.58 -12.23 9.48
CA ALA A 261 -21.93 -10.99 9.86
C ALA A 261 -22.95 -9.99 10.43
N LYS A 262 -24.04 -9.77 9.70
CA LYS A 262 -25.13 -8.90 10.17
C LYS A 262 -25.77 -9.38 11.48
N GLN A 263 -26.04 -10.69 11.61
CA GLN A 263 -26.57 -11.26 12.84
C GLN A 263 -25.61 -11.08 14.02
N GLY A 264 -24.28 -11.19 13.79
CA GLY A 264 -23.27 -10.90 14.79
C GLY A 264 -23.33 -9.46 15.30
N VAL A 265 -23.41 -8.49 14.38
CA VAL A 265 -23.57 -7.07 14.72
C VAL A 265 -24.86 -6.81 15.49
N ASP A 266 -25.99 -7.38 15.04
CA ASP A 266 -27.28 -7.22 15.71
C ASP A 266 -27.23 -7.84 17.12
N TYR A 267 -26.56 -8.97 17.30
CA TYR A 267 -26.35 -9.60 18.59
C TYR A 267 -25.50 -8.73 19.53
N ALA A 268 -24.43 -8.14 19.02
CA ALA A 268 -23.57 -7.24 19.79
C ALA A 268 -24.34 -6.00 20.26
N LYS A 269 -25.12 -5.38 19.38
CA LYS A 269 -26.02 -4.25 19.72
C LYS A 269 -27.04 -4.61 20.81
N ALA A 270 -27.61 -5.80 20.76
CA ALA A 270 -28.58 -6.28 21.75
C ALA A 270 -27.95 -6.53 23.13
N HIS A 271 -26.62 -6.55 23.21
CA HIS A 271 -25.86 -6.70 24.46
C HIS A 271 -25.05 -5.45 24.82
N ASP A 272 -25.43 -4.29 24.28
CA ASP A 272 -24.82 -2.99 24.53
C ASP A 272 -23.30 -2.92 24.22
N VAL A 273 -22.81 -3.78 23.28
CA VAL A 273 -21.43 -3.72 22.83
C VAL A 273 -21.30 -2.66 21.72
N PRO A 274 -20.40 -1.67 21.84
CA PRO A 274 -20.19 -0.63 20.85
C PRO A 274 -19.80 -1.20 19.49
N ILE A 275 -20.34 -0.59 18.39
CA ILE A 275 -20.01 -0.94 17.02
C ILE A 275 -19.19 0.17 16.39
N VAL A 276 -18.05 -0.19 15.80
CA VAL A 276 -17.15 0.72 15.09
C VAL A 276 -17.05 0.30 13.64
N GLU A 277 -17.50 1.17 12.72
CA GLU A 277 -17.41 0.89 11.28
C GLU A 277 -15.98 1.06 10.75
N ALA A 278 -15.50 0.07 10.01
CA ALA A 278 -14.28 0.12 9.21
C ALA A 278 -14.54 -0.43 7.81
N ARG A 279 -14.09 0.29 6.77
CA ARG A 279 -14.41 0.01 5.37
C ARG A 279 -13.16 -0.33 4.56
N GLU A 280 -13.30 -1.10 3.51
CA GLU A 280 -12.21 -1.37 2.57
C GLU A 280 -11.96 -0.22 1.61
N THR A 281 -13.00 0.49 1.22
CA THR A 281 -12.92 1.59 0.27
C THR A 281 -13.17 2.94 0.94
N LYS A 282 -12.37 3.92 0.54
CA LYS A 282 -12.45 5.28 1.07
C LYS A 282 -13.78 5.95 0.68
N PRO A 283 -14.52 6.58 1.62
CA PRO A 283 -15.73 7.33 1.31
C PRO A 283 -15.47 8.45 0.31
N ALA A 284 -16.46 8.70 -0.57
CA ALA A 284 -16.38 9.78 -1.54
C ALA A 284 -16.09 11.13 -0.87
N GLN A 285 -15.33 11.99 -1.57
CA GLN A 285 -15.00 13.35 -1.12
C GLN A 285 -14.29 13.45 0.25
N THR A 286 -13.70 12.35 0.70
CA THR A 286 -12.95 12.28 1.94
C THR A 286 -11.47 12.04 1.64
N SER A 287 -10.55 12.72 2.35
CA SER A 287 -9.12 12.39 2.25
C SER A 287 -8.81 11.11 3.02
N TYR A 288 -7.74 10.41 2.62
CA TYR A 288 -7.25 9.24 3.34
C TYR A 288 -7.03 9.51 4.83
N ILE A 289 -6.37 10.61 5.16
CA ILE A 289 -6.08 11.00 6.55
C ILE A 289 -7.39 11.21 7.33
N THR A 290 -8.35 11.95 6.75
CA THR A 290 -9.64 12.21 7.39
C THR A 290 -10.44 10.93 7.60
N TRP A 291 -10.43 10.04 6.62
CA TRP A 291 -11.09 8.74 6.71
C TRP A 291 -10.53 7.90 7.85
N GLN A 292 -9.20 7.74 7.92
CA GLN A 292 -8.53 7.01 8.99
C GLN A 292 -8.80 7.62 10.38
N MET A 293 -8.72 8.96 10.48
CA MET A 293 -9.01 9.67 11.73
C MET A 293 -10.46 9.47 12.20
N LYS A 294 -11.42 9.45 11.28
CA LYS A 294 -12.84 9.24 11.62
C LYS A 294 -13.05 7.88 12.27
N GLN A 295 -12.47 6.81 11.72
CA GLN A 295 -12.58 5.46 12.25
C GLN A 295 -11.87 5.32 13.61
N LEU A 296 -10.67 5.90 13.74
CA LEU A 296 -9.94 5.91 15.01
C LEU A 296 -10.65 6.73 16.10
N ASN A 297 -11.30 7.83 15.75
CA ASN A 297 -12.10 8.59 16.72
C ASN A 297 -13.32 7.79 17.19
N ALA A 298 -14.04 7.14 16.28
CA ALA A 298 -15.16 6.27 16.64
C ALA A 298 -14.71 5.13 17.58
N LEU A 299 -13.55 4.50 17.28
CA LEU A 299 -12.97 3.51 18.17
C LEU A 299 -12.60 4.12 19.53
N ASN A 300 -11.98 5.30 19.53
CA ASN A 300 -11.58 5.97 20.77
C ASN A 300 -12.77 6.35 21.66
N GLU A 301 -13.90 6.71 21.06
CA GLU A 301 -15.17 6.97 21.74
C GLU A 301 -15.75 5.68 22.31
N ALA A 302 -15.84 4.63 21.52
CA ALA A 302 -16.32 3.31 21.93
C ALA A 302 -15.53 2.70 23.12
N LEU A 303 -14.26 3.05 23.27
CA LEU A 303 -13.42 2.57 24.36
C LEU A 303 -13.53 3.42 25.66
N GLN A 304 -14.36 4.47 25.67
CA GLN A 304 -14.60 5.32 26.84
C GLN A 304 -15.86 4.89 27.62
N GLU A 305 -16.74 4.16 26.98
CA GLU A 305 -17.95 3.58 27.54
C GLU A 305 -17.64 2.29 28.30
#